data_f730ba757e6f73a0bdaf6fe18658151f
#
_entry.id   f730ba757e6f73a0bdaf6fe18658151f
#
_cell.length_a   1.000
_cell.length_b   1.000
_cell.length_c   1.000
_cell.angle_alpha   90.00
_cell.angle_beta   90.00
_cell.angle_gamma   90.00
#
_symmetry.space_group_name_H-M   'P 1'
#
loop_
_entity.id
_entity.type
_entity.pdbx_description
1 polymer ?
#
loop_
_entity_poly.entity_id
_entity_poly.type
_entity_poly.pdbx_seq_one_letter_code
_entity_poly.pdbx_strand_id
1 'polypeptide(L)'
;MSNLKHVFAAAALMLLATPAFADLAADKATVDAAKAAGTVGEQADGYLGIVSSADGTITAAVNEINAGRRQVYTQTATKSGVSPDAAGQATGAQLIAKTPAGQFIKPLGGGWTKK
;
A
#
# COMPACT_ATOMS: atom_id res chain seq x y z
N MET A 1 -16.18 -40.33 11.57
CA MET A 1 -15.14 -40.53 10.57
C MET A 1 -15.18 -39.52 9.48
N SER A 2 -16.32 -39.35 8.82
CA SER A 2 -16.49 -38.30 7.81
C SER A 2 -16.29 -36.89 8.33
N ASN A 3 -16.59 -36.66 9.61
CA ASN A 3 -16.42 -35.35 10.23
C ASN A 3 -14.99 -34.88 10.32
N LEU A 4 -14.03 -35.80 10.46
CA LEU A 4 -12.61 -35.46 10.49
C LEU A 4 -12.14 -34.88 9.17
N LYS A 5 -12.66 -35.37 8.06
CA LYS A 5 -12.31 -34.86 6.74
C LYS A 5 -12.77 -33.42 6.55
N HIS A 6 -13.93 -33.07 7.09
CA HIS A 6 -14.42 -31.70 7.02
C HIS A 6 -13.57 -30.75 7.87
N VAL A 7 -13.10 -31.22 9.02
CA VAL A 7 -12.22 -30.41 9.88
C VAL A 7 -10.91 -30.08 9.17
N PHE A 8 -10.33 -31.03 8.44
CA PHE A 8 -9.11 -30.79 7.67
C PHE A 8 -9.33 -29.79 6.55
N ALA A 9 -10.48 -29.83 5.89
CA ALA A 9 -10.81 -28.87 4.84
C ALA A 9 -10.90 -27.46 5.40
N ALA A 10 -11.50 -27.28 6.57
CA ALA A 10 -11.58 -26.00 7.24
C ALA A 10 -10.19 -25.46 7.62
N ALA A 11 -9.33 -26.35 8.13
CA ALA A 11 -7.96 -25.96 8.46
C ALA A 11 -7.17 -25.48 7.23
N ALA A 12 -7.36 -26.14 6.08
CA ALA A 12 -6.73 -25.72 4.84
C ALA A 12 -7.16 -24.31 4.42
N LEU A 13 -8.44 -23.95 4.60
CA LEU A 13 -8.92 -22.61 4.32
C LEU A 13 -8.29 -21.58 5.23
N MET A 14 -8.10 -21.88 6.50
CA MET A 14 -7.45 -20.98 7.45
C MET A 14 -6.00 -20.74 7.07
N LEU A 15 -5.29 -21.75 6.58
CA LEU A 15 -3.91 -21.61 6.11
C LEU A 15 -3.81 -20.67 4.91
N LEU A 16 -4.82 -20.63 4.05
CA LEU A 16 -4.83 -19.71 2.91
C LEU A 16 -5.00 -18.25 3.34
N ALA A 17 -5.65 -17.99 4.46
CA ALA A 17 -5.81 -16.64 4.99
C ALA A 17 -4.52 -16.08 5.61
N THR A 18 -3.69 -16.94 6.22
CA THR A 18 -2.48 -16.53 6.93
C THR A 18 -1.42 -15.90 6.02
N PRO A 19 -1.12 -16.42 4.81
CA PRO A 19 -0.13 -15.82 3.93
C PRO A 19 -0.42 -14.37 3.53
N ALA A 20 -1.70 -13.99 3.43
CA ALA A 20 -2.07 -12.63 3.05
C ALA A 20 -1.56 -11.59 4.05
N PHE A 21 -1.62 -11.87 5.36
CA PHE A 21 -1.09 -10.96 6.39
C PHE A 21 0.44 -10.93 6.39
N ALA A 22 1.08 -12.08 6.19
CA ALA A 22 2.53 -12.15 6.10
C ALA A 22 3.05 -11.38 4.88
N ASP A 23 2.37 -11.51 3.74
CA ASP A 23 2.72 -10.79 2.51
C ASP A 23 2.59 -9.28 2.70
N LEU A 24 1.55 -8.81 3.38
CA LEU A 24 1.37 -7.38 3.63
C LEU A 24 2.48 -6.81 4.51
N ALA A 25 2.89 -7.51 5.55
CA ALA A 25 4.00 -7.10 6.40
C ALA A 25 5.32 -7.08 5.62
N ALA A 26 5.56 -8.09 4.78
CA ALA A 26 6.73 -8.15 3.91
C ALA A 26 6.72 -7.03 2.88
N ASP A 27 5.57 -6.73 2.29
CA ASP A 27 5.41 -5.64 1.34
C ASP A 27 5.73 -4.28 1.97
N LYS A 28 5.25 -4.06 3.20
CA LYS A 28 5.55 -2.83 3.93
C LYS A 28 7.04 -2.68 4.17
N ALA A 29 7.71 -3.73 4.60
CA ALA A 29 9.15 -3.70 4.83
C ALA A 29 9.93 -3.42 3.53
N THR A 30 9.52 -4.05 2.43
CA THR A 30 10.10 -3.83 1.11
C THR A 30 9.95 -2.38 0.66
N VAL A 31 8.77 -1.81 0.82
CA VAL A 31 8.48 -0.43 0.44
C VAL A 31 9.23 0.55 1.35
N ASP A 32 9.28 0.32 2.66
CA ASP A 32 10.00 1.19 3.57
C ASP A 32 11.50 1.26 3.20
N ALA A 33 12.10 0.13 2.87
CA ALA A 33 13.49 0.09 2.41
C ALA A 33 13.67 0.80 1.07
N ALA A 34 12.73 0.64 0.14
CA ALA A 34 12.77 1.30 -1.16
C ALA A 34 12.59 2.82 -1.06
N LYS A 35 11.77 3.29 -0.11
CA LYS A 35 11.66 4.72 0.19
C LYS A 35 12.97 5.29 0.70
N ALA A 36 13.62 4.59 1.63
CA ALA A 36 14.91 5.00 2.15
C ALA A 36 15.99 5.05 1.08
N ALA A 37 15.93 4.13 0.11
CA ALA A 37 16.85 4.07 -1.03
C ALA A 37 16.53 5.09 -2.13
N GLY A 38 15.37 5.77 -2.08
CA GLY A 38 14.98 6.73 -3.09
C GLY A 38 14.33 6.15 -4.34
N THR A 39 13.95 4.89 -4.30
CA THR A 39 13.31 4.20 -5.44
C THR A 39 11.80 4.42 -5.46
N VAL A 40 11.18 4.55 -4.29
CA VAL A 40 9.74 4.70 -4.11
C VAL A 40 9.48 5.96 -3.29
N GLY A 41 8.37 6.61 -3.52
CA GLY A 41 7.97 7.79 -2.76
C GLY A 41 6.46 7.88 -2.59
N GLU A 42 6.04 8.81 -1.71
CA GLU A 42 4.64 9.11 -1.49
C GLU A 42 4.16 10.15 -2.48
N GLN A 43 2.98 9.95 -3.02
CA GLN A 43 2.33 10.90 -3.92
C GLN A 43 1.18 11.61 -3.22
N ALA A 44 0.95 12.86 -3.60
CA ALA A 44 -0.13 13.66 -3.05
C ALA A 44 -1.52 13.11 -3.35
N ASP A 45 -1.65 12.21 -4.32
CA ASP A 45 -2.91 11.54 -4.61
C ASP A 45 -3.26 10.41 -3.62
N GLY A 46 -2.35 10.10 -2.71
CA GLY A 46 -2.56 9.08 -1.69
C GLY A 46 -1.96 7.72 -2.02
N TYR A 47 -1.26 7.58 -3.13
CA TYR A 47 -0.65 6.33 -3.56
C TYR A 47 0.87 6.41 -3.56
N LEU A 48 1.50 5.24 -3.47
CA LEU A 48 2.93 5.11 -3.71
C LEU A 48 3.23 5.21 -5.20
N GLY A 49 4.40 5.73 -5.54
CA GLY A 49 4.89 5.72 -6.90
C GLY A 49 6.34 5.29 -6.99
N ILE A 50 6.74 4.88 -8.18
CA ILE A 50 8.12 4.52 -8.48
C ILE A 50 8.83 5.81 -8.93
N VAL A 51 9.90 6.17 -8.23
CA VAL A 51 10.68 7.38 -8.55
C VAL A 51 11.60 7.10 -9.73
N SER A 52 12.24 5.95 -9.71
CA SER A 52 13.15 5.48 -10.74
C SER A 52 12.89 4.00 -10.99
N SER A 53 13.77 3.32 -11.73
CA SER A 53 13.59 1.89 -12.00
C SER A 53 13.50 1.11 -10.69
N ALA A 54 12.53 0.21 -10.61
CA ALA A 54 12.36 -0.71 -9.49
C ALA A 54 12.36 -2.14 -10.01
N ASP A 55 12.88 -3.07 -9.21
CA ASP A 55 12.80 -4.48 -9.55
C ASP A 55 11.38 -5.02 -9.37
N GLY A 56 11.15 -6.27 -9.78
CA GLY A 56 9.84 -6.89 -9.71
C GLY A 56 9.30 -7.04 -8.28
N THR A 57 10.17 -7.25 -7.30
CA THR A 57 9.78 -7.37 -5.90
C THR A 57 9.25 -6.05 -5.36
N ILE A 58 9.94 -4.95 -5.63
CA ILE A 58 9.51 -3.61 -5.23
C ILE A 58 8.22 -3.23 -5.94
N THR A 59 8.14 -3.46 -7.24
CA THR A 59 6.94 -3.14 -8.03
C THR A 59 5.72 -3.90 -7.52
N ALA A 60 5.87 -5.19 -7.25
CA ALA A 60 4.78 -6.00 -6.70
C ALA A 60 4.34 -5.50 -5.33
N ALA A 61 5.27 -5.15 -4.46
CA ALA A 61 4.96 -4.63 -3.13
C ALA A 61 4.22 -3.29 -3.21
N VAL A 62 4.64 -2.39 -4.09
CA VAL A 62 3.95 -1.11 -4.34
C VAL A 62 2.52 -1.35 -4.81
N ASN A 63 2.32 -2.25 -5.77
CA ASN A 63 1.01 -2.55 -6.30
C ASN A 63 0.07 -3.13 -5.24
N GLU A 64 0.57 -4.03 -4.39
CA GLU A 64 -0.21 -4.63 -3.30
C GLU A 64 -0.64 -3.58 -2.27
N ILE A 65 0.28 -2.73 -1.84
CA ILE A 65 -0.03 -1.67 -0.88
C ILE A 65 -1.01 -0.68 -1.48
N ASN A 66 -0.82 -0.28 -2.74
CA ASN A 66 -1.74 0.62 -3.42
C ASN A 66 -3.14 0.02 -3.58
N ALA A 67 -3.26 -1.27 -3.81
CA ALA A 67 -4.56 -1.95 -3.84
C ALA A 67 -5.28 -1.85 -2.49
N GLY A 68 -4.56 -2.06 -1.40
CA GLY A 68 -5.09 -1.90 -0.06
C GLY A 68 -5.51 -0.45 0.24
N ARG A 69 -4.69 0.51 -0.15
CA ARG A 69 -5.02 1.94 0.00
C ARG A 69 -6.29 2.31 -0.77
N ARG A 70 -6.43 1.80 -1.99
CA ARG A 70 -7.63 2.06 -2.80
C ARG A 70 -8.90 1.58 -2.09
N GLN A 71 -8.86 0.41 -1.48
CA GLN A 71 -10.00 -0.10 -0.71
C GLN A 71 -10.33 0.83 0.45
N VAL A 72 -9.33 1.30 1.19
CA VAL A 72 -9.53 2.24 2.30
C VAL A 72 -10.14 3.54 1.80
N TYR A 73 -9.64 4.10 0.71
CA TYR A 73 -10.17 5.36 0.16
C TYR A 73 -11.60 5.21 -0.33
N THR A 74 -11.93 4.07 -0.93
CA THR A 74 -13.31 3.77 -1.34
C THR A 74 -14.24 3.69 -0.14
N GLN A 75 -13.83 3.04 0.93
CA GLN A 75 -14.63 2.93 2.16
C GLN A 75 -14.79 4.29 2.83
N THR A 76 -13.73 5.06 2.93
CA THR A 76 -13.77 6.42 3.52
C THR A 76 -14.68 7.32 2.70
N ALA A 77 -14.59 7.27 1.39
CA ALA A 77 -15.43 8.04 0.48
C ALA A 77 -16.90 7.76 0.72
N THR A 78 -17.28 6.50 0.83
CA THR A 78 -18.65 6.09 1.10
C THR A 78 -19.15 6.62 2.43
N LYS A 79 -18.33 6.51 3.48
CA LYS A 79 -18.71 6.98 4.83
C LYS A 79 -18.82 8.49 4.95
N SER A 80 -17.95 9.22 4.24
CA SER A 80 -17.83 10.66 4.37
C SER A 80 -18.56 11.44 3.27
N GLY A 81 -19.11 10.76 2.29
CA GLY A 81 -19.83 11.40 1.19
C GLY A 81 -18.93 12.19 0.25
N VAL A 82 -17.66 11.80 0.11
CA VAL A 82 -16.70 12.39 -0.81
C VAL A 82 -16.30 11.38 -1.89
N SER A 83 -15.55 11.83 -2.89
CA SER A 83 -15.02 10.92 -3.89
C SER A 83 -13.84 10.11 -3.34
N PRO A 84 -13.55 8.91 -3.88
CA PRO A 84 -12.32 8.19 -3.52
C PRO A 84 -11.06 9.00 -3.77
N ASP A 85 -11.01 9.80 -4.83
CA ASP A 85 -9.87 10.68 -5.12
C ASP A 85 -9.68 11.73 -4.04
N ALA A 86 -10.77 12.34 -3.54
CA ALA A 86 -10.69 13.30 -2.45
C ALA A 86 -10.18 12.64 -1.15
N ALA A 87 -10.64 11.45 -0.84
CA ALA A 87 -10.16 10.68 0.31
C ALA A 87 -8.66 10.36 0.17
N GLY A 88 -8.24 9.95 -1.03
CA GLY A 88 -6.84 9.68 -1.34
C GLY A 88 -5.96 10.91 -1.19
N GLN A 89 -6.40 12.06 -1.68
CA GLN A 89 -5.66 13.31 -1.58
C GLN A 89 -5.53 13.79 -0.13
N ALA A 90 -6.57 13.67 0.67
CA ALA A 90 -6.52 14.02 2.08
C ALA A 90 -5.50 13.15 2.83
N THR A 91 -5.49 11.85 2.56
CA THR A 91 -4.52 10.92 3.14
C THR A 91 -3.12 11.19 2.60
N GLY A 92 -2.99 11.45 1.31
CA GLY A 92 -1.72 11.75 0.67
C GLY A 92 -1.03 12.96 1.28
N ALA A 93 -1.77 14.02 1.60
CA ALA A 93 -1.23 15.18 2.28
C ALA A 93 -0.64 14.82 3.65
N GLN A 94 -1.32 13.96 4.40
CA GLN A 94 -0.82 13.49 5.70
C GLN A 94 0.42 12.61 5.56
N LEU A 95 0.43 11.72 4.58
CA LEU A 95 1.57 10.84 4.34
C LEU A 95 2.81 11.63 3.90
N ILE A 96 2.63 12.63 3.07
CA ILE A 96 3.73 13.53 2.69
C ILE A 96 4.24 14.29 3.91
N ALA A 97 3.35 14.82 4.74
CA ALA A 97 3.75 15.53 5.94
C ALA A 97 4.59 14.67 6.88
N LYS A 98 4.31 13.37 6.95
CA LYS A 98 5.03 12.41 7.79
C LYS A 98 6.29 11.85 7.12
N THR A 99 6.49 12.09 5.85
CA THR A 99 7.65 11.58 5.12
C THR A 99 8.92 12.22 5.69
N PRO A 100 9.95 11.42 6.02
CA PRO A 100 11.21 11.95 6.52
C PRO A 100 11.93 12.80 5.47
N ALA A 101 12.73 13.76 5.93
CA ALA A 101 13.62 14.51 5.05
C ALA A 101 14.55 13.55 4.30
N GLY A 102 14.79 13.84 3.02
CA GLY A 102 15.64 13.04 2.16
C GLY A 102 14.90 11.99 1.34
N GLN A 103 13.65 11.69 1.67
CA GLN A 103 12.82 10.81 0.85
C GLN A 103 12.06 11.60 -0.21
N PHE A 104 11.67 10.92 -1.28
CA PHE A 104 10.97 11.56 -2.39
C PHE A 104 9.47 11.66 -2.13
N ILE A 105 8.91 12.79 -2.59
CA ILE A 105 7.48 13.05 -2.61
C ILE A 105 7.10 13.58 -3.99
N LYS A 106 5.82 13.44 -4.34
CA LYS A 106 5.29 13.95 -5.59
C LYS A 106 4.05 14.78 -5.33
N PRO A 107 4.13 16.12 -5.47
CA PRO A 107 2.97 17.00 -5.31
C PRO A 107 1.93 16.76 -6.41
N LEU A 108 0.70 17.22 -6.20
CA LEU A 108 -0.32 17.21 -7.26
C LEU A 108 0.16 18.06 -8.43
N GLY A 109 0.12 17.46 -9.62
CA GLY A 109 0.54 18.15 -10.83
C GLY A 109 2.03 18.42 -10.96
N GLY A 110 2.82 17.96 -10.01
CA GLY A 110 4.28 18.12 -10.04
C GLY A 110 5.03 16.82 -10.30
N GLY A 111 6.34 16.92 -10.37
CA GLY A 111 7.24 15.78 -10.48
C GLY A 111 7.79 15.35 -9.13
N TRP A 112 8.65 14.34 -9.15
CA TRP A 112 9.32 13.86 -7.96
C TRP A 112 10.29 14.92 -7.43
N THR A 113 10.24 15.13 -6.13
CA THR A 113 11.16 16.03 -5.44
C THR A 113 11.56 15.43 -4.10
N LYS A 114 12.77 15.74 -3.65
CA LYS A 114 13.27 15.31 -2.36
C LYS A 114 12.77 16.24 -1.27
N LYS A 115 12.24 15.65 -0.22
CA LYS A 115 11.75 16.42 0.92
C LYS A 115 12.87 16.97 1.82
#